data_533fea86abdfe047deaef893374ed1e0
#
_entry.id   533fea86abdfe047deaef893374ed1e0
#
_cell.length_a   1.000
_cell.length_b   1.000
_cell.length_c   1.000
_cell.angle_alpha   90.00
_cell.angle_beta   90.00
_cell.angle_gamma   90.00
#
_symmetry.space_group_name_H-M   'P 1'
#
loop_
_entity.id
_entity.type
_entity.pdbx_description
1 polymer ?
#
loop_
_entity_poly.entity_id
_entity_poly.type
_entity_poly.pdbx_seq_one_letter_code
_entity_poly.pdbx_strand_id
1 'polypeptide(L)'
;MRDLWIAPAVARPVSLPSPAPAGTPRRPGRRWPVRLLVAVLLAQMAFAMVTTAVRQTPTIDEPVYVGAAAEYVHEHRLRHNPEHPPLGTLVIGVGVALADPHVDPGFAGDQGQLGRHLLYESGNDPWRLMLWARLPVIALTLSFGLVVFAFARELAGPLAGLAALALYCFSPDVIAHGSLATLDVPAAGSVLTSAWLVWRARRRPRLYVPLAGPALGAALATKMSTLPAVPVLMALAAVSVWKASAGGLRLVRAVVGAGVVALTAITVVWVAYLMVDPRLRWTPEQHVPVVHGLRGLLVRLLPFPEVYRDGMRVQFGLENRPWQGFLFGRLYDGSLWYYLPSALLVKTPLGMLALWVAGAAVVVGVRRLRPAAPYVLAAPLVLLAAAMQGARDFGTRYAVFLPLFLAVAAGCVLMVRRRWVSVGVALLVAFAAVSSARAYPYYLPYSNEAFGGPGRTREWLHDSNVDWGQDLGRLADRLRDRYPGERVWLVYKGSGVPSFYGIEASDPRRVPVQEVRGLLVVSDSAAAKASGRLAELIGGSRPVDDVGHSITVYRR
;
A
#
# COMPACT_ATOMS: atom_id res chain seq x y z
N MET A 1 -1.15 -93.26 -47.97
CA MET A 1 -0.11 -93.74 -47.03
C MET A 1 0.25 -92.70 -46.05
N ARG A 2 0.03 -93.00 -44.75
CA ARG A 2 0.59 -92.38 -43.50
C ARG A 2 0.26 -90.92 -43.23
N ASP A 3 -0.73 -90.70 -42.49
CA ASP A 3 -0.94 -90.18 -41.12
C ASP A 3 0.24 -89.43 -40.54
N LEU A 4 0.02 -88.15 -40.20
CA LEU A 4 0.74 -87.49 -39.16
C LEU A 4 -0.22 -86.61 -38.33
N TRP A 5 -0.54 -87.13 -37.13
CA TRP A 5 -1.29 -86.46 -36.09
C TRP A 5 -0.44 -85.27 -35.51
N ILE A 6 -0.97 -84.07 -35.54
CA ILE A 6 -0.44 -82.94 -34.74
C ILE A 6 -1.36 -82.78 -33.54
N ALA A 7 -0.82 -83.04 -32.33
CA ALA A 7 -1.50 -82.80 -31.04
C ALA A 7 -1.75 -81.34 -30.79
N PRO A 8 -2.87 -80.91 -30.22
CA PRO A 8 -3.14 -79.55 -29.88
C PRO A 8 -2.23 -79.06 -28.75
N ALA A 9 -1.56 -77.92 -28.94
CA ALA A 9 -0.75 -77.22 -27.93
C ALA A 9 -1.63 -76.80 -26.75
N VAL A 10 -1.33 -77.30 -25.57
CA VAL A 10 -1.93 -76.87 -24.31
C VAL A 10 -1.51 -75.45 -24.04
N ALA A 11 -2.48 -74.53 -24.13
CA ALA A 11 -2.25 -73.11 -23.76
C ALA A 11 -1.89 -73.00 -22.25
N ARG A 12 -0.73 -72.53 -21.95
CA ARG A 12 -0.33 -72.14 -20.57
C ARG A 12 -1.28 -71.07 -20.06
N PRO A 13 -1.79 -71.16 -18.80
CA PRO A 13 -2.61 -70.10 -18.23
C PRO A 13 -1.75 -68.83 -18.09
N VAL A 14 -2.19 -67.70 -18.70
CA VAL A 14 -1.66 -66.38 -18.50
C VAL A 14 -1.95 -65.99 -17.05
N SER A 15 -0.92 -65.96 -16.20
CA SER A 15 -1.03 -65.42 -14.85
C SER A 15 -1.30 -63.91 -14.95
N LEU A 16 -2.49 -63.47 -14.60
CA LEU A 16 -2.82 -62.08 -14.42
C LEU A 16 -1.86 -61.45 -13.37
N PRO A 17 -1.26 -60.31 -13.64
CA PRO A 17 -0.45 -59.64 -12.65
C PRO A 17 -1.26 -59.33 -11.38
N SER A 18 -0.74 -59.71 -10.22
CA SER A 18 -1.31 -59.42 -8.91
C SER A 18 -1.65 -57.94 -8.82
N PRO A 19 -2.83 -57.53 -8.32
CA PRO A 19 -3.14 -56.12 -8.13
C PRO A 19 -2.07 -55.48 -7.21
N ALA A 20 -1.47 -54.40 -7.69
CA ALA A 20 -0.52 -53.61 -6.89
C ALA A 20 -1.15 -53.26 -5.53
N PRO A 21 -0.43 -53.38 -4.42
CA PRO A 21 -0.99 -53.09 -3.10
C PRO A 21 -1.62 -51.71 -3.12
N ALA A 22 -2.88 -51.62 -2.73
CA ALA A 22 -3.65 -50.38 -2.63
C ALA A 22 -2.82 -49.41 -1.78
N GLY A 23 -2.34 -48.35 -2.43
CA GLY A 23 -1.56 -47.33 -1.77
C GLY A 23 -2.33 -46.82 -0.55
N THR A 24 -1.70 -46.94 0.63
CA THR A 24 -2.27 -46.43 1.88
C THR A 24 -2.84 -45.03 1.65
N PRO A 25 -4.12 -44.79 1.99
CA PRO A 25 -4.71 -43.47 1.82
C PRO A 25 -3.84 -42.47 2.57
N ARG A 26 -3.21 -41.56 1.83
CA ARG A 26 -2.46 -40.44 2.44
C ARG A 26 -3.41 -39.73 3.38
N ARG A 27 -3.22 -39.90 4.69
CA ARG A 27 -3.96 -39.17 5.73
C ARG A 27 -4.00 -37.72 5.32
N PRO A 28 -5.17 -37.07 5.26
CA PRO A 28 -5.26 -35.65 4.95
C PRO A 28 -4.41 -34.92 6.01
N GLY A 29 -3.25 -34.43 5.59
CA GLY A 29 -2.32 -33.74 6.50
C GLY A 29 -3.10 -32.69 7.27
N ARG A 30 -2.93 -32.70 8.59
CA ARG A 30 -3.60 -31.82 9.55
C ARG A 30 -3.48 -30.36 9.07
N ARG A 31 -4.52 -29.81 8.43
CA ARG A 31 -4.52 -28.44 7.85
C ARG A 31 -4.71 -27.35 8.91
N TRP A 32 -5.11 -27.75 10.12
CA TRP A 32 -5.40 -26.81 11.19
C TRP A 32 -4.18 -25.99 11.67
N PRO A 33 -2.91 -26.50 11.76
CA PRO A 33 -1.80 -25.68 12.22
C PRO A 33 -1.50 -24.52 11.27
N VAL A 34 -1.62 -24.73 9.95
CA VAL A 34 -1.43 -23.67 8.95
C VAL A 34 -2.52 -22.59 9.11
N ARG A 35 -3.77 -23.00 9.32
CA ARG A 35 -4.87 -22.06 9.53
C ARG A 35 -4.69 -21.24 10.81
N LEU A 36 -4.24 -21.90 11.88
CA LEU A 36 -3.95 -21.23 13.16
C LEU A 36 -2.82 -20.20 12.99
N LEU A 37 -1.71 -20.57 12.33
CA LEU A 37 -0.62 -19.64 12.08
C LEU A 37 -1.03 -18.45 11.21
N VAL A 38 -1.86 -18.66 10.18
CA VAL A 38 -2.44 -17.57 9.39
C VAL A 38 -3.27 -16.65 10.28
N ALA A 39 -4.13 -17.20 11.14
CA ALA A 39 -4.95 -16.41 12.04
C ALA A 39 -4.11 -15.61 13.04
N VAL A 40 -3.07 -16.23 13.63
CA VAL A 40 -2.16 -15.56 14.57
C VAL A 40 -1.40 -14.41 13.90
N LEU A 41 -0.87 -14.60 12.68
CA LEU A 41 -0.16 -13.56 11.96
C LEU A 41 -1.08 -12.38 11.61
N LEU A 42 -2.29 -12.66 11.14
CA LEU A 42 -3.26 -11.60 10.84
C LEU A 42 -3.77 -10.90 12.12
N ALA A 43 -3.98 -11.63 13.20
CA ALA A 43 -4.37 -11.05 14.49
C ALA A 43 -3.28 -10.13 15.06
N GLN A 44 -2.01 -10.55 14.98
CA GLN A 44 -0.87 -9.71 15.37
C GLN A 44 -0.83 -8.42 14.53
N MET A 45 -0.97 -8.54 13.20
CA MET A 45 -1.00 -7.38 12.31
C MET A 45 -2.19 -6.46 12.60
N ALA A 46 -3.39 -7.03 12.82
CA ALA A 46 -4.57 -6.28 13.21
C ALA A 46 -4.36 -5.52 14.51
N PHE A 47 -3.78 -6.17 15.53
CA PHE A 47 -3.41 -5.54 16.80
C PHE A 47 -2.46 -4.35 16.58
N ALA A 48 -1.38 -4.56 15.82
CA ALA A 48 -0.40 -3.52 15.53
C ALA A 48 -1.05 -2.32 14.81
N MET A 49 -1.88 -2.56 13.78
CA MET A 49 -2.54 -1.49 13.02
C MET A 49 -3.59 -0.75 13.86
N VAL A 50 -4.45 -1.46 14.58
CA VAL A 50 -5.52 -0.83 15.36
C VAL A 50 -4.93 0.00 16.50
N THR A 51 -3.97 -0.54 17.24
CA THR A 51 -3.33 0.21 18.35
C THR A 51 -2.53 1.41 17.86
N THR A 52 -1.94 1.33 16.67
CA THR A 52 -1.31 2.48 16.01
C THR A 52 -2.37 3.51 15.60
N ALA A 53 -3.44 3.08 14.94
CA ALA A 53 -4.53 3.95 14.49
C ALA A 53 -5.21 4.72 15.63
N VAL A 54 -5.46 4.07 16.79
CA VAL A 54 -6.07 4.72 17.96
C VAL A 54 -5.20 5.83 18.56
N ARG A 55 -3.86 5.74 18.41
CA ARG A 55 -2.92 6.67 19.05
C ARG A 55 -2.41 7.78 18.14
N GLN A 56 -2.80 7.77 16.86
CA GLN A 56 -2.37 8.75 15.88
C GLN A 56 -3.46 9.78 15.60
N THR A 57 -3.08 11.07 15.67
CA THR A 57 -3.88 12.15 15.10
C THR A 57 -3.95 12.02 13.57
N PRO A 58 -4.87 12.73 12.89
CA PRO A 58 -4.95 12.69 11.43
C PRO A 58 -3.62 13.05 10.76
N THR A 59 -3.19 12.26 9.78
CA THR A 59 -2.08 12.63 8.90
C THR A 59 -2.52 13.71 7.90
N ILE A 60 -1.58 14.31 7.15
CA ILE A 60 -1.87 15.44 6.26
C ILE A 60 -2.99 15.13 5.26
N ASP A 61 -2.98 13.94 4.65
CA ASP A 61 -3.92 13.59 3.58
C ASP A 61 -5.26 13.04 4.11
N GLU A 62 -5.31 12.46 5.32
CA GLU A 62 -6.51 11.80 5.83
C GLU A 62 -7.74 12.71 5.93
N PRO A 63 -7.65 13.97 6.39
CA PRO A 63 -8.82 14.85 6.42
C PRO A 63 -9.43 15.09 5.05
N VAL A 64 -8.61 15.16 3.98
CA VAL A 64 -9.08 15.29 2.61
C VAL A 64 -9.92 14.08 2.21
N TYR A 65 -9.45 12.87 2.50
CA TYR A 65 -10.19 11.65 2.17
C TYR A 65 -11.44 11.48 3.02
N VAL A 66 -11.37 11.82 4.31
CA VAL A 66 -12.51 11.71 5.24
C VAL A 66 -13.58 12.77 4.91
N GLY A 67 -13.16 14.00 4.59
CA GLY A 67 -14.07 15.05 4.14
C GLY A 67 -14.78 14.69 2.83
N ALA A 68 -14.01 14.24 1.81
CA ALA A 68 -14.60 13.77 0.56
C ALA A 68 -15.49 12.53 0.76
N ALA A 69 -15.14 11.62 1.67
CA ALA A 69 -15.95 10.46 2.00
C ALA A 69 -17.31 10.86 2.62
N ALA A 70 -17.32 11.83 3.52
CA ALA A 70 -18.54 12.38 4.09
C ALA A 70 -19.42 13.01 3.01
N GLU A 71 -18.84 13.82 2.11
CA GLU A 71 -19.56 14.41 0.97
C GLU A 71 -20.15 13.33 0.05
N TYR A 72 -19.39 12.27 -0.27
CA TYR A 72 -19.85 11.19 -1.14
C TYR A 72 -21.02 10.40 -0.54
N VAL A 73 -21.00 10.17 0.78
CA VAL A 73 -22.02 9.36 1.47
C VAL A 73 -23.27 10.18 1.78
N HIS A 74 -23.13 11.45 2.19
CA HIS A 74 -24.26 12.26 2.67
C HIS A 74 -24.85 13.17 1.59
N GLU A 75 -24.01 13.76 0.71
CA GLU A 75 -24.45 14.73 -0.28
C GLU A 75 -24.57 14.14 -1.69
N HIS A 76 -23.97 12.98 -1.95
CA HIS A 76 -23.89 12.35 -3.27
C HIS A 76 -23.33 13.30 -4.34
N ARG A 77 -22.20 13.95 -4.04
CA ARG A 77 -21.55 14.95 -4.90
C ARG A 77 -20.11 14.59 -5.19
N LEU A 78 -19.65 14.87 -6.41
CA LEU A 78 -18.28 14.74 -6.88
C LEU A 78 -17.65 16.14 -6.96
N ARG A 79 -17.31 16.76 -5.86
CA ARG A 79 -16.79 18.13 -5.81
C ARG A 79 -15.33 18.21 -5.37
N HIS A 80 -14.99 17.46 -4.33
CA HIS A 80 -13.66 17.44 -3.74
C HIS A 80 -12.88 16.17 -4.09
N ASN A 81 -11.54 16.22 -3.93
CA ASN A 81 -10.59 15.12 -4.18
C ASN A 81 -10.62 14.57 -5.62
N PRO A 82 -10.64 15.42 -6.67
CA PRO A 82 -10.70 14.97 -8.05
C PRO A 82 -9.45 14.21 -8.50
N GLU A 83 -8.31 14.45 -7.85
CA GLU A 83 -7.04 13.79 -8.11
C GLU A 83 -7.03 12.30 -7.78
N HIS A 84 -8.06 11.82 -7.06
CA HIS A 84 -8.22 10.41 -6.74
C HIS A 84 -9.62 9.89 -7.13
N PRO A 85 -9.68 8.74 -7.83
CA PRO A 85 -10.97 8.10 -8.13
C PRO A 85 -11.68 7.63 -6.84
N PRO A 86 -13.03 7.52 -6.86
CA PRO A 86 -13.81 7.51 -5.62
C PRO A 86 -13.81 6.19 -4.85
N LEU A 87 -13.41 5.04 -5.42
CA LEU A 87 -13.61 3.75 -4.76
C LEU A 87 -12.88 3.64 -3.43
N GLY A 88 -11.63 4.11 -3.37
CA GLY A 88 -10.88 4.09 -2.11
C GLY A 88 -11.50 5.01 -1.05
N THR A 89 -11.96 6.18 -1.47
CA THR A 89 -12.69 7.12 -0.62
C THR A 89 -14.05 6.55 -0.18
N LEU A 90 -14.75 5.80 -1.04
CA LEU A 90 -15.97 5.07 -0.68
C LEU A 90 -15.71 3.95 0.35
N VAL A 91 -14.55 3.26 0.27
CA VAL A 91 -14.16 2.31 1.32
C VAL A 91 -13.99 3.01 2.67
N ILE A 92 -13.33 4.17 2.70
CA ILE A 92 -13.24 5.03 3.89
C ILE A 92 -14.65 5.48 4.32
N GLY A 93 -15.50 5.82 3.35
CA GLY A 93 -16.88 6.24 3.54
C GLY A 93 -17.76 5.23 4.28
N VAL A 94 -17.47 3.93 4.17
CA VAL A 94 -18.15 2.91 4.99
C VAL A 94 -17.94 3.18 6.48
N GLY A 95 -16.71 3.49 6.88
CA GLY A 95 -16.41 3.83 8.27
C GLY A 95 -17.00 5.19 8.68
N VAL A 96 -16.93 6.18 7.80
CA VAL A 96 -17.53 7.52 8.04
C VAL A 96 -19.04 7.39 8.25
N ALA A 97 -19.73 6.62 7.40
CA ALA A 97 -21.18 6.37 7.56
C ALA A 97 -21.52 5.68 8.89
N LEU A 98 -20.67 4.75 9.36
CA LEU A 98 -20.85 4.08 10.66
C LEU A 98 -20.53 5.00 11.85
N ALA A 99 -19.67 5.98 11.67
CA ALA A 99 -19.37 7.01 12.67
C ALA A 99 -20.52 8.02 12.80
N ASP A 100 -21.31 8.20 11.73
CA ASP A 100 -22.43 9.14 11.63
C ASP A 100 -22.04 10.57 12.08
N PRO A 101 -21.10 11.24 11.39
CA PRO A 101 -20.66 12.57 11.76
C PRO A 101 -21.72 13.62 11.40
N HIS A 102 -21.74 14.70 12.17
CA HIS A 102 -22.44 15.91 11.74
C HIS A 102 -21.72 16.51 10.54
N VAL A 103 -22.45 16.72 9.45
CA VAL A 103 -21.96 17.28 8.19
C VAL A 103 -22.72 18.56 7.90
N ASP A 104 -22.03 19.66 7.62
CA ASP A 104 -22.63 20.92 7.24
C ASP A 104 -22.88 20.93 5.71
N PRO A 105 -24.16 20.79 5.26
CA PRO A 105 -24.45 20.74 3.83
C PRO A 105 -24.05 22.02 3.12
N GLY A 106 -23.34 21.90 2.00
CA GLY A 106 -22.98 23.05 1.19
C GLY A 106 -21.82 23.88 1.74
N PHE A 107 -21.01 23.31 2.65
CA PHE A 107 -19.77 23.96 3.09
C PHE A 107 -18.98 24.48 1.88
N ALA A 108 -18.59 25.75 1.91
CA ALA A 108 -17.83 26.40 0.86
C ALA A 108 -16.35 26.50 1.29
N GLY A 109 -15.47 25.79 0.60
CA GLY A 109 -14.04 25.75 0.90
C GLY A 109 -13.32 24.71 0.07
N ASP A 110 -11.99 24.71 0.11
CA ASP A 110 -11.20 23.66 -0.54
C ASP A 110 -11.29 22.33 0.22
N GLN A 111 -10.76 21.27 -0.38
CA GLN A 111 -10.81 19.92 0.19
C GLN A 111 -10.11 19.79 1.55
N GLY A 112 -9.04 20.56 1.79
CA GLY A 112 -8.34 20.60 3.08
C GLY A 112 -9.17 21.30 4.15
N GLN A 113 -9.83 22.40 3.78
CA GLN A 113 -10.75 23.14 4.65
C GLN A 113 -11.98 22.30 4.99
N LEU A 114 -12.56 21.57 4.03
CA LEU A 114 -13.68 20.65 4.28
C LEU A 114 -13.31 19.59 5.32
N GLY A 115 -12.17 18.93 5.14
CA GLY A 115 -11.71 17.90 6.08
C GLY A 115 -11.42 18.45 7.47
N ARG A 116 -10.82 19.64 7.55
CA ARG A 116 -10.58 20.31 8.82
C ARG A 116 -11.88 20.73 9.51
N HIS A 117 -12.80 21.33 8.76
CA HIS A 117 -14.10 21.74 9.26
C HIS A 117 -14.88 20.54 9.84
N LEU A 118 -14.97 19.46 9.08
CA LEU A 118 -15.64 18.22 9.52
C LEU A 118 -15.04 17.66 10.81
N LEU A 119 -13.71 17.65 10.93
CA LEU A 119 -13.04 17.05 12.10
C LEU A 119 -13.06 17.93 13.34
N TYR A 120 -12.92 19.26 13.21
CA TYR A 120 -12.60 20.12 14.34
C TYR A 120 -13.59 21.25 14.60
N GLU A 121 -14.47 21.57 13.64
CA GLU A 121 -15.31 22.78 13.69
C GLU A 121 -16.82 22.45 13.67
N SER A 122 -17.20 21.25 13.20
CA SER A 122 -18.60 20.78 13.11
C SER A 122 -19.09 20.06 14.38
N GLY A 123 -18.34 20.10 15.49
CA GLY A 123 -18.73 19.45 16.75
C GLY A 123 -18.53 17.94 16.79
N ASN A 124 -17.83 17.36 15.81
CA ASN A 124 -17.49 15.94 15.78
C ASN A 124 -16.34 15.60 16.74
N ASP A 125 -16.23 14.32 17.14
CA ASP A 125 -15.05 13.78 17.81
C ASP A 125 -14.05 13.26 16.77
N PRO A 126 -12.90 13.94 16.54
CA PRO A 126 -11.92 13.53 15.56
C PRO A 126 -11.33 12.14 15.83
N TRP A 127 -11.15 11.74 17.09
CA TRP A 127 -10.60 10.43 17.43
C TRP A 127 -11.53 9.30 17.02
N ARG A 128 -12.83 9.45 17.34
CA ARG A 128 -13.86 8.49 16.94
C ARG A 128 -14.01 8.43 15.44
N LEU A 129 -14.16 9.57 14.77
CA LEU A 129 -14.37 9.64 13.31
C LEU A 129 -13.18 9.06 12.55
N MET A 130 -11.96 9.41 12.94
CA MET A 130 -10.75 8.88 12.30
C MET A 130 -10.59 7.37 12.51
N LEU A 131 -10.87 6.85 13.71
CA LEU A 131 -10.81 5.41 13.95
C LEU A 131 -11.77 4.66 13.02
N TRP A 132 -13.03 5.09 12.96
CA TRP A 132 -14.02 4.47 12.07
C TRP A 132 -13.60 4.57 10.60
N ALA A 133 -13.08 5.70 10.15
CA ALA A 133 -12.58 5.88 8.78
C ALA A 133 -11.41 4.93 8.43
N ARG A 134 -10.55 4.60 9.41
CA ARG A 134 -9.38 3.71 9.25
C ARG A 134 -9.75 2.22 9.25
N LEU A 135 -10.79 1.81 9.98
CA LEU A 135 -11.15 0.38 10.14
C LEU A 135 -11.40 -0.35 8.81
N PRO A 136 -12.14 0.19 7.82
CA PRO A 136 -12.33 -0.50 6.53
C PRO A 136 -11.02 -0.70 5.76
N VAL A 137 -10.10 0.25 5.83
CA VAL A 137 -8.77 0.13 5.21
C VAL A 137 -7.93 -0.93 5.91
N ILE A 138 -7.97 -1.01 7.24
CA ILE A 138 -7.34 -2.08 8.03
C ILE A 138 -7.88 -3.45 7.62
N ALA A 139 -9.20 -3.60 7.55
CA ALA A 139 -9.85 -4.87 7.16
C ALA A 139 -9.44 -5.30 5.74
N LEU A 140 -9.37 -4.35 4.81
CA LEU A 140 -8.94 -4.59 3.44
C LEU A 140 -7.45 -4.97 3.38
N THR A 141 -6.60 -4.30 4.16
CA THR A 141 -5.17 -4.61 4.31
C THR A 141 -4.97 -6.06 4.80
N LEU A 142 -5.70 -6.48 5.82
CA LEU A 142 -5.67 -7.86 6.31
C LEU A 142 -6.11 -8.87 5.22
N SER A 143 -7.12 -8.51 4.44
CA SER A 143 -7.61 -9.33 3.32
C SER A 143 -6.56 -9.53 2.22
N PHE A 144 -5.75 -8.51 1.92
CA PHE A 144 -4.63 -8.62 1.00
C PHE A 144 -3.51 -9.52 1.54
N GLY A 145 -3.33 -9.62 2.85
CA GLY A 145 -2.46 -10.62 3.47
C GLY A 145 -2.87 -12.05 3.10
N LEU A 146 -4.19 -12.33 3.04
CA LEU A 146 -4.68 -13.63 2.56
C LEU A 146 -4.38 -13.86 1.07
N VAL A 147 -4.39 -12.82 0.23
CA VAL A 147 -3.99 -12.91 -1.18
C VAL A 147 -2.50 -13.23 -1.30
N VAL A 148 -1.64 -12.53 -0.54
CA VAL A 148 -0.19 -12.81 -0.46
C VAL A 148 0.06 -14.26 -0.07
N PHE A 149 -0.58 -14.74 1.01
CA PHE A 149 -0.51 -16.13 1.45
C PHE A 149 -0.94 -17.10 0.36
N ALA A 150 -2.11 -16.85 -0.25
CA ALA A 150 -2.69 -17.76 -1.24
C ALA A 150 -1.83 -17.85 -2.51
N PHE A 151 -1.29 -16.73 -2.97
CA PHE A 151 -0.43 -16.68 -4.15
C PHE A 151 0.89 -17.42 -3.92
N ALA A 152 1.62 -17.11 -2.85
CA ALA A 152 2.87 -17.78 -2.51
C ALA A 152 2.66 -19.27 -2.24
N ARG A 153 1.58 -19.65 -1.55
CA ARG A 153 1.20 -21.05 -1.32
C ARG A 153 0.94 -21.79 -2.62
N GLU A 154 0.29 -21.19 -3.59
CA GLU A 154 0.01 -21.80 -4.89
C GLU A 154 1.30 -22.04 -5.68
N LEU A 155 2.28 -21.17 -5.57
CA LEU A 155 3.57 -21.28 -6.25
C LEU A 155 4.51 -22.31 -5.60
N ALA A 156 4.64 -22.28 -4.28
CA ALA A 156 5.71 -22.97 -3.56
C ALA A 156 5.27 -23.76 -2.32
N GLY A 157 3.96 -23.85 -2.06
CA GLY A 157 3.40 -24.66 -0.99
C GLY A 157 3.09 -23.91 0.31
N PRO A 158 2.55 -24.60 1.35
CA PRO A 158 2.00 -23.95 2.54
C PRO A 158 3.03 -23.14 3.35
N LEU A 159 4.27 -23.65 3.48
CA LEU A 159 5.33 -22.96 4.20
C LEU A 159 5.76 -21.67 3.49
N ALA A 160 5.77 -21.68 2.15
CA ALA A 160 6.05 -20.48 1.36
C ALA A 160 4.95 -19.43 1.56
N GLY A 161 3.67 -19.85 1.60
CA GLY A 161 2.56 -18.98 1.94
C GLY A 161 2.72 -18.35 3.34
N LEU A 162 3.09 -19.14 4.35
CA LEU A 162 3.31 -18.64 5.71
C LEU A 162 4.49 -17.67 5.80
N ALA A 163 5.61 -17.96 5.14
CA ALA A 163 6.76 -17.06 5.10
C ALA A 163 6.41 -15.72 4.41
N ALA A 164 5.70 -15.78 3.28
CA ALA A 164 5.22 -14.59 2.58
C ALA A 164 4.25 -13.77 3.44
N LEU A 165 3.28 -14.43 4.10
CA LEU A 165 2.35 -13.76 5.00
C LEU A 165 3.07 -13.13 6.20
N ALA A 166 4.04 -13.82 6.78
CA ALA A 166 4.83 -13.28 7.89
C ALA A 166 5.58 -12.01 7.47
N LEU A 167 6.25 -12.01 6.31
CA LEU A 167 6.92 -10.82 5.77
C LEU A 167 5.95 -9.67 5.51
N TYR A 168 4.75 -9.97 5.03
CA TYR A 168 3.68 -8.99 4.85
C TYR A 168 3.20 -8.41 6.19
N CYS A 169 2.88 -9.28 7.15
CA CYS A 169 2.33 -8.89 8.46
C CYS A 169 3.34 -8.14 9.35
N PHE A 170 4.64 -8.36 9.14
CA PHE A 170 5.72 -7.65 9.83
C PHE A 170 6.39 -6.58 8.97
N SER A 171 5.81 -6.17 7.84
CA SER A 171 6.30 -5.03 7.08
C SER A 171 5.93 -3.71 7.77
N PRO A 172 6.91 -2.91 8.27
CA PRO A 172 6.61 -1.64 8.92
C PRO A 172 5.85 -0.68 8.01
N ASP A 173 6.21 -0.59 6.72
CA ASP A 173 5.52 0.28 5.75
C ASP A 173 4.08 -0.17 5.51
N VAL A 174 3.81 -1.49 5.44
CA VAL A 174 2.43 -1.98 5.26
C VAL A 174 1.59 -1.72 6.51
N ILE A 175 2.16 -1.91 7.70
CA ILE A 175 1.49 -1.60 8.97
C ILE A 175 1.22 -0.09 9.06
N ALA A 176 2.23 0.76 8.79
CA ALA A 176 2.10 2.20 8.86
C ALA A 176 1.00 2.72 7.94
N HIS A 177 1.08 2.42 6.65
CA HIS A 177 0.12 2.94 5.66
C HIS A 177 -1.21 2.18 5.65
N GLY A 178 -1.24 0.92 6.07
CA GLY A 178 -2.45 0.11 6.23
C GLY A 178 -3.28 0.49 7.45
N SER A 179 -2.72 1.18 8.45
CA SER A 179 -3.43 1.67 9.63
C SER A 179 -4.11 3.04 9.43
N LEU A 180 -3.88 3.69 8.29
CA LEU A 180 -4.39 5.02 7.96
C LEU A 180 -5.56 4.95 6.96
N ALA A 181 -6.43 5.95 7.01
CA ALA A 181 -7.49 6.14 6.02
C ALA A 181 -6.90 6.70 4.72
N THR A 182 -6.09 5.89 4.01
CA THR A 182 -5.39 6.26 2.78
C THR A 182 -5.61 5.24 1.66
N LEU A 183 -5.22 5.60 0.44
CA LEU A 183 -5.55 4.86 -0.78
C LEU A 183 -4.43 3.91 -1.25
N ASP A 184 -3.24 4.00 -0.65
CA ASP A 184 -2.02 3.36 -1.14
C ASP A 184 -2.08 1.83 -1.08
N VAL A 185 -2.35 1.28 0.11
CA VAL A 185 -2.43 -0.18 0.32
C VAL A 185 -3.65 -0.79 -0.39
N PRO A 186 -4.86 -0.18 -0.36
CA PRO A 186 -6.00 -0.65 -1.15
C PRO A 186 -5.72 -0.77 -2.65
N ALA A 187 -5.07 0.23 -3.24
CA ALA A 187 -4.70 0.21 -4.66
C ALA A 187 -3.67 -0.89 -4.96
N ALA A 188 -2.59 -0.96 -4.17
CA ALA A 188 -1.53 -1.95 -4.32
C ALA A 188 -2.03 -3.40 -4.17
N GLY A 189 -2.87 -3.66 -3.17
CA GLY A 189 -3.47 -4.97 -2.93
C GLY A 189 -4.40 -5.41 -4.05
N SER A 190 -5.13 -4.46 -4.66
CA SER A 190 -6.00 -4.72 -5.81
C SER A 190 -5.19 -5.10 -7.05
N VAL A 191 -4.04 -4.44 -7.30
CA VAL A 191 -3.11 -4.84 -8.38
C VAL A 191 -2.57 -6.25 -8.15
N LEU A 192 -2.12 -6.58 -6.92
CA LEU A 192 -1.65 -7.92 -6.58
C LEU A 192 -2.75 -8.97 -6.79
N THR A 193 -3.98 -8.67 -6.38
CA THR A 193 -5.13 -9.56 -6.53
C THR A 193 -5.40 -9.83 -8.01
N SER A 194 -5.39 -8.79 -8.86
CA SER A 194 -5.53 -8.95 -10.30
C SER A 194 -4.42 -9.82 -10.89
N ALA A 195 -3.15 -9.57 -10.53
CA ALA A 195 -2.01 -10.37 -10.99
C ALA A 195 -2.14 -11.85 -10.60
N TRP A 196 -2.57 -12.15 -9.38
CA TRP A 196 -2.83 -13.52 -8.92
C TRP A 196 -3.97 -14.18 -9.70
N LEU A 197 -5.08 -13.48 -9.93
CA LEU A 197 -6.21 -14.01 -10.70
C LEU A 197 -5.84 -14.25 -12.16
N VAL A 198 -5.05 -13.36 -12.77
CA VAL A 198 -4.48 -13.55 -14.13
C VAL A 198 -3.55 -14.75 -14.16
N TRP A 199 -2.73 -15.02 -13.15
CA TRP A 199 -1.94 -16.24 -13.03
C TRP A 199 -2.84 -17.47 -13.01
N ARG A 200 -3.95 -17.46 -12.26
CA ARG A 200 -4.91 -18.58 -12.17
C ARG A 200 -5.70 -18.81 -13.46
N ALA A 201 -5.88 -17.75 -14.28
CA ALA A 201 -6.53 -17.83 -15.59
C ALA A 201 -5.82 -18.81 -16.55
N ARG A 202 -4.53 -19.10 -16.34
CA ARG A 202 -3.80 -20.16 -17.09
C ARG A 202 -4.41 -21.56 -16.95
N ARG A 203 -5.15 -21.83 -15.88
CA ARG A 203 -5.79 -23.13 -15.62
C ARG A 203 -7.29 -23.10 -15.86
N ARG A 204 -7.95 -21.98 -15.49
CA ARG A 204 -9.40 -21.79 -15.59
C ARG A 204 -9.74 -20.39 -16.09
N PRO A 205 -9.51 -20.10 -17.39
CA PRO A 205 -9.68 -18.76 -17.94
C PRO A 205 -11.12 -18.26 -17.79
N ARG A 206 -12.13 -19.11 -18.04
CA ARG A 206 -13.55 -18.72 -17.94
C ARG A 206 -13.95 -18.21 -16.55
N LEU A 207 -13.28 -18.67 -15.49
CA LEU A 207 -13.55 -18.21 -14.12
C LEU A 207 -12.72 -16.98 -13.74
N TYR A 208 -11.41 -17.03 -14.01
CA TYR A 208 -10.49 -16.05 -13.43
C TYR A 208 -10.26 -14.80 -14.29
N VAL A 209 -10.52 -14.85 -15.61
CA VAL A 209 -10.47 -13.67 -16.47
C VAL A 209 -11.53 -12.64 -16.07
N PRO A 210 -12.83 -13.01 -15.92
CA PRO A 210 -13.84 -12.05 -15.47
C PRO A 210 -13.64 -11.52 -14.04
N LEU A 211 -12.92 -12.24 -13.19
CA LEU A 211 -12.59 -11.80 -11.81
C LEU A 211 -11.35 -10.92 -11.75
N ALA A 212 -10.40 -11.09 -12.67
CA ALA A 212 -9.16 -10.30 -12.71
C ALA A 212 -9.42 -8.84 -13.10
N GLY A 213 -10.39 -8.61 -14.00
CA GLY A 213 -10.75 -7.27 -14.42
C GLY A 213 -11.34 -6.41 -13.30
N PRO A 214 -12.32 -6.86 -12.52
CA PRO A 214 -12.78 -6.11 -11.35
C PRO A 214 -11.70 -5.79 -10.34
N ALA A 215 -10.74 -6.69 -10.09
CA ALA A 215 -9.61 -6.40 -9.22
C ALA A 215 -8.71 -5.30 -9.81
N LEU A 216 -8.45 -5.32 -11.13
CA LEU A 216 -7.73 -4.24 -11.82
C LEU A 216 -8.54 -2.95 -11.79
N GLY A 217 -9.84 -3.01 -12.06
CA GLY A 217 -10.74 -1.88 -12.00
C GLY A 217 -10.80 -1.25 -10.62
N ALA A 218 -10.79 -2.06 -9.55
CA ALA A 218 -10.72 -1.57 -8.18
C ALA A 218 -9.42 -0.79 -7.93
N ALA A 219 -8.28 -1.26 -8.44
CA ALA A 219 -7.03 -0.51 -8.36
C ALA A 219 -7.13 0.85 -9.08
N LEU A 220 -7.65 0.85 -10.31
CA LEU A 220 -7.83 2.05 -11.13
C LEU A 220 -8.86 3.03 -10.54
N ALA A 221 -9.93 2.51 -9.95
CA ALA A 221 -10.96 3.29 -9.29
C ALA A 221 -10.55 3.78 -7.89
N THR A 222 -9.41 3.34 -7.36
CA THR A 222 -8.85 3.78 -6.09
C THR A 222 -7.72 4.79 -6.30
N LYS A 223 -6.77 4.53 -7.21
CA LYS A 223 -5.62 5.41 -7.39
C LYS A 223 -5.07 5.36 -8.82
N MET A 224 -4.95 6.52 -9.46
CA MET A 224 -4.53 6.64 -10.87
C MET A 224 -3.09 6.18 -11.10
N SER A 225 -2.23 6.21 -10.07
CA SER A 225 -0.84 5.72 -10.15
C SER A 225 -0.73 4.22 -10.46
N THR A 226 -1.85 3.47 -10.45
CA THR A 226 -1.89 2.06 -10.88
C THR A 226 -2.04 1.87 -12.39
N LEU A 227 -2.31 2.93 -13.17
CA LEU A 227 -2.44 2.87 -14.63
C LEU A 227 -1.27 2.20 -15.35
N PRO A 228 0.01 2.39 -14.97
CA PRO A 228 1.13 1.71 -15.62
C PRO A 228 1.07 0.17 -15.51
N ALA A 229 0.34 -0.40 -14.55
CA ALA A 229 0.15 -1.85 -14.45
C ALA A 229 -0.82 -2.41 -15.50
N VAL A 230 -1.67 -1.57 -16.12
CA VAL A 230 -2.70 -2.00 -17.08
C VAL A 230 -2.10 -2.76 -18.27
N PRO A 231 -1.15 -2.20 -19.06
CA PRO A 231 -0.59 -2.92 -20.20
C PRO A 231 0.08 -4.23 -19.80
N VAL A 232 0.72 -4.28 -18.64
CA VAL A 232 1.35 -5.49 -18.11
C VAL A 232 0.31 -6.57 -17.81
N LEU A 233 -0.74 -6.24 -17.05
CA LEU A 233 -1.77 -7.20 -16.67
C LEU A 233 -2.62 -7.64 -17.86
N MET A 234 -2.86 -6.77 -18.82
CA MET A 234 -3.52 -7.08 -20.09
C MET A 234 -2.70 -8.09 -20.91
N ALA A 235 -1.40 -7.84 -21.07
CA ALA A 235 -0.50 -8.76 -21.78
C ALA A 235 -0.43 -10.11 -21.06
N LEU A 236 -0.32 -10.12 -19.72
CA LEU A 236 -0.31 -11.36 -18.94
C LEU A 236 -1.64 -12.12 -19.01
N ALA A 237 -2.78 -11.42 -19.08
CA ALA A 237 -4.09 -12.04 -19.28
C ALA A 237 -4.16 -12.70 -20.66
N ALA A 238 -3.73 -12.03 -21.72
CA ALA A 238 -3.64 -12.61 -23.05
C ALA A 238 -2.75 -13.85 -23.07
N VAL A 239 -1.55 -13.78 -22.48
CA VAL A 239 -0.63 -14.93 -22.35
C VAL A 239 -1.26 -16.09 -21.56
N SER A 240 -1.98 -15.78 -20.49
CA SER A 240 -2.65 -16.80 -19.67
C SER A 240 -3.72 -17.54 -20.46
N VAL A 241 -4.58 -16.81 -21.18
CA VAL A 241 -5.62 -17.39 -22.04
C VAL A 241 -5.03 -18.15 -23.22
N TRP A 242 -3.97 -17.59 -23.85
CA TRP A 242 -3.24 -18.26 -24.93
C TRP A 242 -2.74 -19.66 -24.49
N LYS A 243 -2.07 -19.72 -23.31
CA LYS A 243 -1.55 -20.99 -22.77
C LYS A 243 -2.64 -21.98 -22.36
N ALA A 244 -3.82 -21.49 -21.98
CA ALA A 244 -4.96 -22.33 -21.63
C ALA A 244 -5.77 -22.82 -22.86
N SER A 245 -5.54 -22.23 -24.03
CA SER A 245 -6.30 -22.49 -25.25
C SER A 245 -5.60 -23.51 -26.15
N ALA A 246 -6.39 -24.30 -26.89
CA ALA A 246 -5.93 -25.21 -27.94
C ALA A 246 -6.55 -24.80 -29.29
N GLY A 247 -5.92 -25.25 -30.40
CA GLY A 247 -6.41 -25.05 -31.78
C GLY A 247 -6.11 -23.67 -32.37
N GLY A 248 -6.60 -23.41 -33.60
CA GLY A 248 -6.28 -22.23 -34.40
C GLY A 248 -6.78 -20.89 -33.85
N LEU A 249 -7.78 -20.91 -32.94
CA LEU A 249 -8.37 -19.67 -32.39
C LEU A 249 -7.67 -19.15 -31.11
N ARG A 250 -6.43 -19.58 -30.83
CA ARG A 250 -5.69 -19.17 -29.61
C ARG A 250 -5.52 -17.65 -29.50
N LEU A 251 -5.17 -16.99 -30.61
CA LEU A 251 -4.97 -15.54 -30.65
C LEU A 251 -6.27 -14.79 -30.36
N VAL A 252 -7.35 -15.20 -31.04
CA VAL A 252 -8.67 -14.58 -30.83
C VAL A 252 -9.10 -14.71 -29.37
N ARG A 253 -8.99 -15.89 -28.78
CA ARG A 253 -9.32 -16.12 -27.36
C ARG A 253 -8.45 -15.29 -26.42
N ALA A 254 -7.15 -15.15 -26.72
CA ALA A 254 -6.24 -14.33 -25.94
C ALA A 254 -6.63 -12.84 -25.98
N VAL A 255 -6.94 -12.32 -27.17
CA VAL A 255 -7.40 -10.93 -27.35
C VAL A 255 -8.74 -10.71 -26.66
N VAL A 256 -9.70 -11.63 -26.85
CA VAL A 256 -10.99 -11.58 -26.17
C VAL A 256 -10.82 -11.63 -24.64
N GLY A 257 -9.93 -12.49 -24.14
CA GLY A 257 -9.66 -12.58 -22.70
C GLY A 257 -9.08 -11.28 -22.13
N ALA A 258 -8.12 -10.65 -22.82
CA ALA A 258 -7.62 -9.34 -22.44
C ALA A 258 -8.74 -8.28 -22.53
N GLY A 259 -9.56 -8.31 -23.59
CA GLY A 259 -10.72 -7.39 -23.74
C GLY A 259 -11.74 -7.53 -22.60
N VAL A 260 -12.01 -8.75 -22.12
CA VAL A 260 -12.88 -8.97 -20.96
C VAL A 260 -12.29 -8.36 -19.69
N VAL A 261 -10.98 -8.52 -19.44
CA VAL A 261 -10.31 -7.88 -18.30
C VAL A 261 -10.43 -6.35 -18.40
N ALA A 262 -10.18 -5.77 -19.58
CA ALA A 262 -10.32 -4.33 -19.81
C ALA A 262 -11.75 -3.85 -19.58
N LEU A 263 -12.72 -4.50 -20.21
CA LEU A 263 -14.13 -4.11 -20.11
C LEU A 263 -14.64 -4.14 -18.68
N THR A 264 -14.35 -5.24 -17.96
CA THR A 264 -14.79 -5.37 -16.56
C THR A 264 -14.05 -4.41 -15.64
N ALA A 265 -12.78 -4.07 -15.91
CA ALA A 265 -12.06 -3.03 -15.19
C ALA A 265 -12.66 -1.63 -15.42
N ILE A 266 -12.96 -1.28 -16.69
CA ILE A 266 -13.63 -0.03 -17.05
C ILE A 266 -14.99 0.05 -16.36
N THR A 267 -15.77 -1.04 -16.37
CA THR A 267 -17.09 -1.08 -15.71
C THR A 267 -16.97 -0.77 -14.22
N VAL A 268 -15.97 -1.29 -13.50
CA VAL A 268 -15.78 -0.98 -12.08
C VAL A 268 -15.46 0.50 -11.86
N VAL A 269 -14.64 1.11 -12.73
CA VAL A 269 -14.37 2.55 -12.64
C VAL A 269 -15.67 3.35 -12.81
N TRP A 270 -16.47 3.05 -13.84
CA TRP A 270 -17.77 3.73 -14.04
C TRP A 270 -18.71 3.53 -12.85
N VAL A 271 -18.85 2.29 -12.37
CA VAL A 271 -19.72 1.96 -11.22
C VAL A 271 -19.30 2.76 -9.99
N ALA A 272 -18.00 2.89 -9.72
CA ALA A 272 -17.51 3.64 -8.56
C ALA A 272 -17.96 5.12 -8.60
N TYR A 273 -17.91 5.77 -9.76
CA TYR A 273 -18.40 7.14 -9.91
C TYR A 273 -19.92 7.24 -9.83
N LEU A 274 -20.64 6.30 -10.48
CA LEU A 274 -22.10 6.25 -10.45
C LEU A 274 -22.65 5.95 -9.04
N MET A 275 -21.89 5.27 -8.19
CA MET A 275 -22.26 5.04 -6.79
C MET A 275 -22.24 6.34 -5.97
N VAL A 276 -21.38 7.30 -6.34
CA VAL A 276 -21.36 8.62 -5.68
C VAL A 276 -22.46 9.49 -6.22
N ASP A 277 -22.48 9.75 -7.52
CA ASP A 277 -23.54 10.55 -8.17
C ASP A 277 -24.01 9.87 -9.48
N PRO A 278 -25.24 9.29 -9.52
CA PRO A 278 -25.78 8.68 -10.74
C PRO A 278 -25.92 9.65 -11.92
N ARG A 279 -25.91 10.95 -11.67
CA ARG A 279 -25.99 11.98 -12.71
C ARG A 279 -24.61 12.45 -13.17
N LEU A 280 -23.53 11.99 -12.50
CA LEU A 280 -22.13 12.37 -12.76
C LEU A 280 -21.94 13.90 -12.84
N ARG A 281 -22.65 14.65 -12.01
CA ARG A 281 -22.51 16.11 -11.94
C ARG A 281 -21.13 16.43 -11.38
N TRP A 282 -20.38 17.15 -12.17
CA TRP A 282 -19.01 17.51 -11.84
C TRP A 282 -18.86 19.03 -11.82
N THR A 283 -18.55 19.57 -10.64
CA THR A 283 -18.30 21.00 -10.43
C THR A 283 -17.00 21.13 -9.61
N PRO A 284 -15.83 21.16 -10.29
CA PRO A 284 -14.57 21.20 -9.58
C PRO A 284 -14.40 22.52 -8.84
N GLU A 285 -14.05 22.46 -7.55
CA GLU A 285 -13.65 23.63 -6.76
C GLU A 285 -12.27 24.16 -7.17
N GLN A 286 -11.42 23.30 -7.70
CA GLN A 286 -10.07 23.66 -8.12
C GLN A 286 -9.98 23.78 -9.65
N HIS A 287 -9.09 24.64 -10.11
CA HIS A 287 -8.79 24.78 -11.54
C HIS A 287 -8.26 23.46 -12.12
N VAL A 288 -8.88 22.99 -13.21
CA VAL A 288 -8.42 21.81 -13.96
C VAL A 288 -7.40 22.26 -15.01
N PRO A 289 -6.14 21.85 -14.91
CA PRO A 289 -5.09 22.28 -15.84
C PRO A 289 -5.32 21.76 -17.26
N VAL A 290 -4.95 22.54 -18.26
CA VAL A 290 -4.89 22.07 -19.64
C VAL A 290 -3.60 21.27 -19.83
N VAL A 291 -3.72 20.03 -20.31
CA VAL A 291 -2.59 19.14 -20.58
C VAL A 291 -2.45 18.94 -22.08
N HIS A 292 -1.26 19.25 -22.62
CA HIS A 292 -0.95 19.19 -24.05
C HIS A 292 -0.13 17.94 -24.42
N GLY A 293 0.07 17.71 -25.71
CA GLY A 293 0.92 16.65 -26.25
C GLY A 293 0.38 15.24 -26.00
N LEU A 294 1.28 14.28 -25.88
CA LEU A 294 0.93 12.86 -25.73
C LEU A 294 0.10 12.58 -24.46
N ARG A 295 0.43 13.25 -23.34
CA ARG A 295 -0.34 13.11 -22.09
C ARG A 295 -1.79 13.56 -22.27
N GLY A 296 -2.01 14.72 -22.94
CA GLY A 296 -3.35 15.21 -23.24
C GLY A 296 -4.16 14.30 -24.19
N LEU A 297 -3.47 13.70 -25.19
CA LEU A 297 -4.09 12.71 -26.06
C LEU A 297 -4.48 11.45 -25.29
N LEU A 298 -3.59 10.91 -24.45
CA LEU A 298 -3.88 9.74 -23.63
C LEU A 298 -5.07 9.97 -22.72
N VAL A 299 -5.13 11.12 -22.03
CA VAL A 299 -6.28 11.46 -21.17
C VAL A 299 -7.61 11.49 -21.96
N ARG A 300 -7.61 12.06 -23.18
CA ARG A 300 -8.81 12.10 -24.03
C ARG A 300 -9.27 10.72 -24.48
N LEU A 301 -8.34 9.80 -24.73
CA LEU A 301 -8.64 8.45 -25.22
C LEU A 301 -9.04 7.48 -24.10
N LEU A 302 -8.86 7.84 -22.82
CA LEU A 302 -9.28 6.96 -21.72
C LEU A 302 -10.80 6.79 -21.69
N PRO A 303 -11.30 5.54 -21.64
CA PRO A 303 -12.74 5.23 -21.63
C PRO A 303 -13.36 5.39 -20.23
N PHE A 304 -12.99 6.46 -19.53
CA PHE A 304 -13.42 6.75 -18.16
C PHE A 304 -14.31 8.01 -18.11
N PRO A 305 -15.08 8.21 -17.02
CA PRO A 305 -15.86 9.42 -16.81
C PRO A 305 -15.02 10.70 -16.93
N GLU A 306 -15.67 11.83 -17.25
CA GLU A 306 -14.98 13.11 -17.37
C GLU A 306 -14.27 13.51 -16.08
N VAL A 307 -14.91 13.29 -14.94
CA VAL A 307 -14.32 13.50 -13.60
C VAL A 307 -12.98 12.77 -13.44
N TYR A 308 -12.89 11.52 -13.89
CA TYR A 308 -11.64 10.76 -13.86
C TYR A 308 -10.56 11.42 -14.74
N ARG A 309 -10.95 11.83 -15.95
CA ARG A 309 -10.01 12.46 -16.90
C ARG A 309 -9.52 13.81 -16.39
N ASP A 310 -10.40 14.58 -15.76
CA ASP A 310 -10.04 15.85 -15.14
C ASP A 310 -9.14 15.65 -13.92
N GLY A 311 -9.43 14.65 -13.09
CA GLY A 311 -8.53 14.23 -12.00
C GLY A 311 -7.13 13.88 -12.50
N MET A 312 -7.00 13.21 -13.66
CA MET A 312 -5.68 12.99 -14.28
C MET A 312 -5.00 14.29 -14.72
N ARG A 313 -5.76 15.25 -15.25
CA ARG A 313 -5.20 16.58 -15.60
C ARG A 313 -4.66 17.29 -14.36
N VAL A 314 -5.40 17.22 -13.25
CA VAL A 314 -4.95 17.75 -11.94
C VAL A 314 -3.67 17.05 -11.49
N GLN A 315 -3.60 15.72 -11.57
CA GLN A 315 -2.37 14.98 -11.23
C GLN A 315 -1.18 15.42 -12.08
N PHE A 316 -1.35 15.56 -13.39
CA PHE A 316 -0.28 16.05 -14.26
C PHE A 316 0.11 17.51 -13.96
N GLY A 317 -0.84 18.34 -13.52
CA GLY A 317 -0.55 19.69 -13.02
C GLY A 317 0.33 19.67 -11.77
N LEU A 318 0.07 18.75 -10.85
CA LEU A 318 0.87 18.56 -9.64
C LEU A 318 2.28 18.03 -9.96
N GLU A 319 2.43 17.16 -10.97
CA GLU A 319 3.73 16.66 -11.43
C GLU A 319 4.60 17.72 -12.12
N ASN A 320 4.01 18.83 -12.58
CA ASN A 320 4.75 19.92 -13.20
C ASN A 320 5.23 20.99 -12.19
N ARG A 321 4.90 20.83 -10.89
CA ARG A 321 5.36 21.76 -9.85
C ARG A 321 6.74 21.35 -9.34
N PRO A 322 7.65 22.30 -9.06
CA PRO A 322 8.89 21.99 -8.36
C PRO A 322 8.59 21.70 -6.89
N TRP A 323 8.71 20.44 -6.49
CA TRP A 323 8.58 20.02 -5.11
C TRP A 323 9.96 19.93 -4.46
N GLN A 324 10.06 20.37 -3.22
CA GLN A 324 11.29 20.23 -2.46
C GLN A 324 11.35 18.85 -1.79
N GLY A 325 12.40 18.09 -2.13
CA GLY A 325 12.72 16.78 -1.56
C GLY A 325 13.85 16.86 -0.54
N PHE A 326 14.00 15.78 0.25
CA PHE A 326 15.10 15.61 1.21
C PHE A 326 15.55 14.14 1.18
N LEU A 327 16.84 13.95 1.02
CA LEU A 327 17.44 12.62 1.01
C LEU A 327 18.87 12.67 1.57
N PHE A 328 19.19 11.80 2.51
CA PHE A 328 20.52 11.68 3.14
C PHE A 328 21.09 13.01 3.65
N GLY A 329 20.27 13.80 4.36
CA GLY A 329 20.67 15.06 4.95
C GLY A 329 20.73 16.24 3.98
N ARG A 330 20.28 16.08 2.72
CA ARG A 330 20.34 17.13 1.70
C ARG A 330 18.95 17.47 1.17
N LEU A 331 18.66 18.75 1.12
CA LEU A 331 17.51 19.31 0.40
C LEU A 331 17.85 19.43 -1.08
N TYR A 332 16.84 19.22 -1.93
CA TYR A 332 16.92 19.42 -3.37
C TYR A 332 15.56 19.86 -3.92
N ASP A 333 15.56 20.53 -5.04
CA ASP A 333 14.34 20.90 -5.77
C ASP A 333 14.12 19.92 -6.93
N GLY A 334 12.85 19.54 -7.15
CA GLY A 334 12.46 18.56 -8.16
C GLY A 334 12.45 17.13 -7.62
N SER A 335 12.81 16.14 -8.46
CA SER A 335 12.80 14.72 -8.10
C SER A 335 14.09 14.01 -8.45
N LEU A 336 14.42 12.97 -7.70
CA LEU A 336 15.57 12.10 -7.92
C LEU A 336 15.08 10.70 -8.30
N TRP A 337 15.42 10.21 -9.47
CA TRP A 337 15.01 8.89 -9.93
C TRP A 337 15.38 7.76 -8.95
N TYR A 338 16.47 7.93 -8.18
CA TYR A 338 16.93 6.95 -7.19
C TYR A 338 16.34 7.18 -5.78
N TYR A 339 15.46 8.17 -5.59
CA TYR A 339 14.86 8.44 -4.28
C TYR A 339 14.11 7.21 -3.72
N LEU A 340 13.19 6.64 -4.50
CA LEU A 340 12.41 5.48 -4.04
C LEU A 340 13.27 4.25 -3.75
N PRO A 341 14.23 3.83 -4.59
CA PRO A 341 15.18 2.77 -4.23
C PRO A 341 15.95 3.07 -2.94
N SER A 342 16.43 4.29 -2.75
CA SER A 342 17.14 4.70 -1.53
C SER A 342 16.24 4.68 -0.31
N ALA A 343 15.03 5.23 -0.41
CA ALA A 343 14.05 5.23 0.67
C ALA A 343 13.64 3.80 1.07
N LEU A 344 13.45 2.90 0.10
CA LEU A 344 13.18 1.49 0.35
C LEU A 344 14.35 0.78 1.06
N LEU A 345 15.59 1.11 0.69
CA LEU A 345 16.77 0.58 1.37
C LEU A 345 16.81 0.99 2.85
N VAL A 346 16.41 2.23 3.17
CA VAL A 346 16.32 2.75 4.54
C VAL A 346 15.15 2.13 5.30
N LYS A 347 13.97 2.08 4.66
CA LYS A 347 12.69 1.76 5.32
C LYS A 347 12.36 0.27 5.41
N THR A 348 13.06 -0.60 4.70
CA THR A 348 12.73 -2.03 4.68
C THR A 348 13.65 -2.80 5.63
N PRO A 349 13.13 -3.69 6.51
CA PRO A 349 13.94 -4.56 7.35
C PRO A 349 15.00 -5.33 6.55
N LEU A 350 16.23 -5.40 7.04
CA LEU A 350 17.35 -6.04 6.32
C LEU A 350 17.08 -7.51 5.95
N GLY A 351 16.43 -8.26 6.85
CA GLY A 351 16.03 -9.64 6.57
C GLY A 351 15.00 -9.73 5.43
N MET A 352 14.14 -8.73 5.30
CA MET A 352 13.15 -8.64 4.21
C MET A 352 13.83 -8.29 2.89
N LEU A 353 14.75 -7.33 2.87
CA LEU A 353 15.55 -6.98 1.68
C LEU A 353 16.32 -8.19 1.13
N ALA A 354 17.00 -8.93 2.02
CA ALA A 354 17.74 -10.15 1.65
C ALA A 354 16.81 -11.19 1.01
N LEU A 355 15.62 -11.41 1.61
CA LEU A 355 14.64 -12.35 1.08
C LEU A 355 13.95 -11.87 -0.20
N TRP A 356 13.79 -10.57 -0.43
CA TRP A 356 13.29 -10.01 -1.68
C TRP A 356 14.24 -10.29 -2.85
N VAL A 357 15.53 -10.04 -2.64
CA VAL A 357 16.57 -10.30 -3.66
C VAL A 357 16.67 -11.81 -3.94
N ALA A 358 16.75 -12.63 -2.89
CA ALA A 358 16.81 -14.08 -3.01
C ALA A 358 15.55 -14.63 -3.69
N GLY A 359 14.37 -14.11 -3.34
CA GLY A 359 13.08 -14.51 -3.91
C GLY A 359 12.98 -14.19 -5.38
N ALA A 360 13.34 -12.97 -5.78
CA ALA A 360 13.37 -12.58 -7.19
C ALA A 360 14.33 -13.47 -7.99
N ALA A 361 15.54 -13.73 -7.47
CA ALA A 361 16.51 -14.63 -8.09
C ALA A 361 15.95 -16.07 -8.23
N VAL A 362 15.30 -16.59 -7.21
CA VAL A 362 14.70 -17.95 -7.21
C VAL A 362 13.53 -18.05 -8.19
N VAL A 363 12.65 -17.04 -8.24
CA VAL A 363 11.50 -17.04 -9.15
C VAL A 363 11.96 -17.03 -10.61
N VAL A 364 13.05 -16.34 -10.94
CA VAL A 364 13.65 -16.30 -12.28
C VAL A 364 14.51 -17.54 -12.55
N GLY A 365 15.32 -17.96 -11.57
CA GLY A 365 16.34 -19.01 -11.73
C GLY A 365 15.73 -20.42 -11.75
N VAL A 366 14.77 -20.71 -10.86
CA VAL A 366 14.20 -22.05 -10.72
C VAL A 366 13.23 -22.34 -11.86
N ARG A 367 13.56 -23.32 -12.72
CA ARG A 367 12.81 -23.68 -13.94
C ARG A 367 11.29 -23.83 -13.70
N ARG A 368 10.90 -24.39 -12.56
CA ARG A 368 9.48 -24.59 -12.19
C ARG A 368 8.74 -23.29 -11.90
N LEU A 369 9.43 -22.26 -11.41
CA LEU A 369 8.87 -20.96 -11.05
C LEU A 369 8.95 -19.93 -12.17
N ARG A 370 9.84 -20.11 -13.15
CA ARG A 370 9.99 -19.17 -14.29
C ARG A 370 8.67 -18.76 -14.94
N PRO A 371 7.68 -19.65 -15.14
CA PRO A 371 6.40 -19.24 -15.71
C PRO A 371 5.60 -18.27 -14.82
N ALA A 372 5.90 -18.19 -13.52
CA ALA A 372 5.25 -17.28 -12.58
C ALA A 372 6.00 -15.92 -12.48
N ALA A 373 7.27 -15.87 -12.89
CA ALA A 373 8.11 -14.67 -12.77
C ALA A 373 7.44 -13.41 -13.32
N PRO A 374 6.84 -13.39 -14.53
CA PRO A 374 6.20 -12.19 -15.06
C PRO A 374 5.01 -11.72 -14.21
N TYR A 375 4.26 -12.66 -13.61
CA TYR A 375 3.08 -12.35 -12.80
C TYR A 375 3.42 -11.79 -11.42
N VAL A 376 4.61 -12.12 -10.91
CA VAL A 376 5.09 -11.65 -9.60
C VAL A 376 5.95 -10.39 -9.74
N LEU A 377 6.71 -10.25 -10.82
CA LEU A 377 7.74 -9.20 -10.92
C LEU A 377 7.40 -8.10 -11.92
N ALA A 378 6.67 -8.37 -13.03
CA ALA A 378 6.52 -7.37 -14.08
C ALA A 378 5.69 -6.16 -13.65
N ALA A 379 4.55 -6.38 -12.98
CA ALA A 379 3.71 -5.28 -12.52
C ALA A 379 4.43 -4.38 -11.48
N PRO A 380 5.05 -4.91 -10.40
CA PRO A 380 5.75 -4.06 -9.44
C PRO A 380 6.97 -3.38 -10.05
N LEU A 381 7.69 -3.97 -10.99
CA LEU A 381 8.83 -3.33 -11.66
C LEU A 381 8.38 -2.15 -12.53
N VAL A 382 7.31 -2.31 -13.30
CA VAL A 382 6.76 -1.22 -14.13
C VAL A 382 6.18 -0.10 -13.26
N LEU A 383 5.47 -0.44 -12.18
CA LEU A 383 4.98 0.55 -11.23
C LEU A 383 6.12 1.31 -10.55
N LEU A 384 7.20 0.60 -10.15
CA LEU A 384 8.37 1.26 -9.56
C LEU A 384 9.05 2.20 -10.58
N ALA A 385 9.28 1.73 -11.80
CA ALA A 385 9.87 2.55 -12.85
C ALA A 385 9.03 3.80 -13.15
N ALA A 386 7.69 3.69 -13.13
CA ALA A 386 6.80 4.82 -13.29
C ALA A 386 6.85 5.77 -12.07
N ALA A 387 6.85 5.22 -10.85
CA ALA A 387 6.90 6.01 -9.62
C ALA A 387 8.24 6.77 -9.47
N MET A 388 9.35 6.19 -9.94
CA MET A 388 10.68 6.83 -9.96
C MET A 388 10.76 8.04 -10.92
N GLN A 389 9.78 8.22 -11.81
CA GLN A 389 9.66 9.40 -12.69
C GLN A 389 8.72 10.48 -12.13
N GLY A 390 8.08 10.22 -10.99
CA GLY A 390 7.18 11.17 -10.33
C GLY A 390 7.93 12.36 -9.76
N ALA A 391 7.28 13.53 -9.72
CA ALA A 391 7.88 14.78 -9.22
C ALA A 391 7.91 14.87 -7.68
N ARG A 392 7.24 13.97 -6.97
CA ARG A 392 7.04 14.05 -5.51
C ARG A 392 7.80 12.96 -4.76
N ASP A 393 8.94 13.33 -4.18
CA ASP A 393 9.77 12.46 -3.35
C ASP A 393 9.37 12.54 -1.88
N PHE A 394 8.12 12.10 -1.56
CA PHE A 394 7.54 12.25 -0.22
C PHE A 394 7.47 10.97 0.60
N GLY A 395 7.81 9.81 0.04
CA GLY A 395 7.86 8.60 0.85
C GLY A 395 7.71 7.30 0.11
N THR A 396 8.03 6.21 0.84
CA THR A 396 7.90 4.82 0.38
C THR A 396 6.45 4.42 0.10
N ARG A 397 5.46 5.23 0.52
CA ARG A 397 4.04 5.01 0.20
C ARG A 397 3.78 4.89 -1.30
N TYR A 398 4.57 5.57 -2.14
CA TYR A 398 4.48 5.47 -3.60
C TYR A 398 4.99 4.13 -4.16
N ALA A 399 5.67 3.34 -3.34
CA ALA A 399 6.19 2.02 -3.67
C ALA A 399 5.66 0.90 -2.76
N VAL A 400 4.57 1.14 -2.01
CA VAL A 400 3.97 0.19 -1.05
C VAL A 400 3.50 -1.13 -1.69
N PHE A 401 3.35 -1.17 -3.02
CA PHE A 401 3.09 -2.41 -3.76
C PHE A 401 4.28 -3.39 -3.71
N LEU A 402 5.52 -2.93 -3.53
CA LEU A 402 6.71 -3.80 -3.50
C LEU A 402 6.67 -4.81 -2.35
N PRO A 403 6.44 -4.44 -1.08
CA PRO A 403 6.33 -5.42 0.01
C PRO A 403 5.27 -6.50 -0.26
N LEU A 404 4.18 -6.18 -0.95
CA LEU A 404 3.14 -7.17 -1.27
C LEU A 404 3.63 -8.22 -2.28
N PHE A 405 4.17 -7.77 -3.40
CA PHE A 405 4.64 -8.66 -4.47
C PHE A 405 5.92 -9.40 -4.10
N LEU A 406 6.88 -8.71 -3.47
CA LEU A 406 8.17 -9.28 -3.12
C LEU A 406 8.08 -10.22 -1.91
N ALA A 407 7.07 -10.09 -1.05
CA ALA A 407 6.77 -11.12 -0.05
C ALA A 407 6.39 -12.46 -0.72
N VAL A 408 5.59 -12.41 -1.81
CA VAL A 408 5.27 -13.63 -2.58
C VAL A 408 6.53 -14.25 -3.18
N ALA A 409 7.41 -13.43 -3.78
CA ALA A 409 8.69 -13.89 -4.31
C ALA A 409 9.57 -14.49 -3.21
N ALA A 410 9.71 -13.82 -2.07
CA ALA A 410 10.50 -14.24 -0.91
C ALA A 410 10.05 -15.60 -0.37
N GLY A 411 8.74 -15.84 -0.28
CA GLY A 411 8.20 -17.15 0.11
C GLY A 411 8.66 -18.28 -0.82
N CYS A 412 8.86 -17.98 -2.11
CA CYS A 412 9.32 -18.95 -3.10
C CYS A 412 10.77 -19.42 -2.88
N VAL A 413 11.58 -18.77 -2.04
CA VAL A 413 12.94 -19.23 -1.68
C VAL A 413 12.92 -20.63 -1.09
N LEU A 414 11.83 -21.01 -0.41
CA LEU A 414 11.63 -22.36 0.15
C LEU A 414 11.48 -23.47 -0.91
N MET A 415 11.40 -23.11 -2.22
CA MET A 415 11.52 -24.10 -3.30
C MET A 415 12.93 -24.68 -3.45
N VAL A 416 13.93 -23.98 -2.96
CA VAL A 416 15.30 -24.49 -2.84
C VAL A 416 15.32 -25.46 -1.65
N ARG A 417 15.07 -26.75 -1.93
CA ARG A 417 14.91 -27.80 -0.92
C ARG A 417 16.20 -28.20 -0.22
N ARG A 418 16.89 -27.21 0.36
CA ARG A 418 18.09 -27.42 1.19
C ARG A 418 17.75 -27.02 2.63
N ARG A 419 18.10 -27.84 3.60
CA ARG A 419 17.78 -27.60 5.02
C ARG A 419 18.32 -26.25 5.52
N TRP A 420 19.54 -25.89 5.15
CA TRP A 420 20.14 -24.62 5.51
C TRP A 420 19.39 -23.41 4.91
N VAL A 421 18.79 -23.53 3.70
CA VAL A 421 17.96 -22.47 3.11
C VAL A 421 16.69 -22.27 3.93
N SER A 422 16.03 -23.35 4.35
CA SER A 422 14.83 -23.24 5.18
C SER A 422 15.11 -22.61 6.53
N VAL A 423 16.25 -22.95 7.16
CA VAL A 423 16.71 -22.32 8.39
C VAL A 423 17.04 -20.84 8.15
N GLY A 424 17.76 -20.51 7.08
CA GLY A 424 18.08 -19.13 6.72
C GLY A 424 16.82 -18.28 6.48
N VAL A 425 15.82 -18.80 5.77
CA VAL A 425 14.52 -18.10 5.60
C VAL A 425 13.84 -17.88 6.94
N ALA A 426 13.81 -18.89 7.83
CA ALA A 426 13.19 -18.75 9.15
C ALA A 426 13.90 -17.68 10.00
N LEU A 427 15.23 -17.65 9.99
CA LEU A 427 16.02 -16.65 10.71
C LEU A 427 15.81 -15.23 10.15
N LEU A 428 15.79 -15.06 8.84
CA LEU A 428 15.58 -13.76 8.22
C LEU A 428 14.14 -13.24 8.43
N VAL A 429 13.14 -14.12 8.41
CA VAL A 429 11.75 -13.79 8.77
C VAL A 429 11.67 -13.40 10.24
N ALA A 430 12.28 -14.16 11.14
CA ALA A 430 12.33 -13.83 12.57
C ALA A 430 13.04 -12.50 12.82
N PHE A 431 14.16 -12.25 12.14
CA PHE A 431 14.85 -10.96 12.22
C PHE A 431 13.97 -9.80 11.77
N ALA A 432 13.29 -9.94 10.63
CA ALA A 432 12.35 -8.91 10.15
C ALA A 432 11.18 -8.69 11.13
N ALA A 433 10.67 -9.75 11.75
CA ALA A 433 9.62 -9.66 12.76
C ALA A 433 10.09 -8.93 14.03
N VAL A 434 11.31 -9.24 14.52
CA VAL A 434 11.88 -8.55 15.68
C VAL A 434 12.16 -7.08 15.36
N SER A 435 12.72 -6.78 14.19
CA SER A 435 12.95 -5.41 13.72
C SER A 435 11.65 -4.59 13.68
N SER A 436 10.61 -5.16 13.11
CA SER A 436 9.26 -4.53 13.06
C SER A 436 8.65 -4.36 14.46
N ALA A 437 8.75 -5.38 15.32
CA ALA A 437 8.21 -5.32 16.68
C ALA A 437 8.86 -4.23 17.55
N ARG A 438 10.16 -3.99 17.35
CA ARG A 438 10.90 -2.91 18.05
C ARG A 438 10.43 -1.51 17.64
N ALA A 439 9.83 -1.35 16.46
CA ALA A 439 9.28 -0.08 16.01
C ALA A 439 7.92 0.23 16.60
N TYR A 440 7.24 -0.74 17.24
CA TYR A 440 5.93 -0.53 17.83
C TYR A 440 5.95 0.55 18.92
N PRO A 441 5.00 1.48 18.92
CA PRO A 441 3.91 1.71 17.96
C PRO A 441 4.26 2.73 16.85
N TYR A 442 5.55 3.01 16.59
CA TYR A 442 6.04 4.08 15.72
C TYR A 442 6.48 3.56 14.36
N TYR A 443 5.52 2.99 13.60
CA TYR A 443 5.83 2.35 12.32
C TYR A 443 6.13 3.34 11.18
N LEU A 444 5.52 4.53 11.21
CA LEU A 444 5.75 5.53 10.16
C LEU A 444 7.21 6.01 10.14
N PRO A 445 7.85 6.40 11.24
CA PRO A 445 9.26 6.79 11.27
C PRO A 445 10.24 5.59 11.27
N TYR A 446 9.82 4.38 10.94
CA TYR A 446 10.72 3.24 10.92
C TYR A 446 11.89 3.44 9.96
N SER A 447 13.09 3.08 10.37
CA SER A 447 14.22 2.70 9.51
C SER A 447 14.88 1.44 10.03
N ASN A 448 15.59 0.72 9.17
CA ASN A 448 16.25 -0.50 9.59
C ASN A 448 17.54 -0.24 10.39
N GLU A 449 18.13 -1.30 10.91
CA GLU A 449 19.26 -1.23 11.83
C GLU A 449 20.50 -0.59 11.22
N ALA A 450 20.70 -0.71 9.90
CA ALA A 450 21.84 -0.10 9.20
C ALA A 450 21.74 1.44 9.17
N PHE A 451 20.53 1.98 9.31
CA PHE A 451 20.26 3.41 9.32
C PHE A 451 19.88 3.95 10.71
N GLY A 452 20.05 3.15 11.75
CA GLY A 452 19.95 3.57 13.16
C GLY A 452 18.57 3.50 13.79
N GLY A 453 17.58 2.90 13.11
CA GLY A 453 16.23 2.71 13.64
C GLY A 453 15.36 3.99 13.64
N PRO A 454 14.14 3.92 14.21
CA PRO A 454 13.13 4.99 14.10
C PRO A 454 13.62 6.38 14.54
N GLY A 455 14.42 6.47 15.58
CA GLY A 455 14.92 7.75 16.11
C GLY A 455 15.89 8.49 15.18
N ARG A 456 16.45 7.81 14.17
CA ARG A 456 17.41 8.41 13.22
C ARG A 456 16.87 8.53 11.81
N THR A 457 15.66 8.11 11.52
CA THR A 457 15.07 8.17 10.17
C THR A 457 15.04 9.60 9.63
N ARG A 458 14.83 10.60 10.49
CA ARG A 458 14.85 12.04 10.16
C ARG A 458 16.19 12.55 9.60
N GLU A 459 17.29 11.83 9.83
CA GLU A 459 18.61 12.17 9.27
C GLU A 459 18.69 11.81 7.78
N TRP A 460 17.87 10.85 7.34
CA TRP A 460 17.92 10.25 6.01
C TRP A 460 16.74 10.65 5.12
N LEU A 461 15.56 10.74 5.71
CA LEU A 461 14.28 10.92 5.01
C LEU A 461 13.40 11.93 5.74
N HIS A 462 12.35 12.39 5.08
CA HIS A 462 11.34 13.29 5.65
C HIS A 462 9.94 12.94 5.18
N ASP A 463 8.96 13.80 5.46
CA ASP A 463 7.55 13.67 5.04
C ASP A 463 6.93 12.34 5.48
N SER A 464 6.13 11.68 4.67
CA SER A 464 5.43 10.44 5.03
C SER A 464 6.34 9.25 5.37
N ASN A 465 7.67 9.42 5.36
CA ASN A 465 8.61 8.43 5.91
C ASN A 465 8.87 8.61 7.41
N VAL A 466 8.59 9.80 7.96
CA VAL A 466 8.98 10.19 9.32
C VAL A 466 7.85 10.91 10.03
N ASP A 467 7.44 12.04 9.47
CA ASP A 467 6.50 12.98 10.06
C ASP A 467 5.48 13.41 9.01
N TRP A 468 4.29 12.91 9.17
CA TRP A 468 3.13 13.22 8.34
C TRP A 468 2.01 13.89 9.16
N GLY A 469 2.37 14.41 10.35
CA GLY A 469 1.46 15.07 11.27
C GLY A 469 0.76 14.16 12.28
N GLN A 470 1.17 12.90 12.39
CA GLN A 470 0.50 11.85 13.15
C GLN A 470 0.62 11.95 14.68
N ASP A 471 1.55 12.76 15.22
CA ASP A 471 1.90 12.72 16.64
C ASP A 471 1.49 13.95 17.45
N LEU A 472 0.56 14.77 16.94
CA LEU A 472 0.11 15.99 17.63
C LEU A 472 -0.56 15.69 19.00
N GLY A 473 -1.35 14.61 19.08
CA GLY A 473 -1.96 14.18 20.36
C GLY A 473 -0.90 13.71 21.37
N ARG A 474 0.12 12.95 20.89
CA ARG A 474 1.25 12.56 21.75
C ARG A 474 2.07 13.74 22.22
N LEU A 475 2.20 14.79 21.37
CA LEU A 475 2.81 16.05 21.78
C LEU A 475 2.01 16.73 22.89
N ALA A 476 0.69 16.79 22.77
CA ALA A 476 -0.18 17.37 23.79
C ALA A 476 0.00 16.67 25.15
N ASP A 477 -0.03 15.32 25.15
CA ASP A 477 0.22 14.54 26.36
C ASP A 477 1.61 14.80 26.94
N ARG A 478 2.65 14.83 26.07
CA ARG A 478 4.03 15.07 26.50
C ARG A 478 4.22 16.46 27.12
N LEU A 479 3.61 17.51 26.53
CA LEU A 479 3.68 18.89 27.05
C LEU A 479 2.97 18.99 28.41
N ARG A 480 1.79 18.39 28.54
CA ARG A 480 1.05 18.37 29.79
C ARG A 480 1.80 17.67 30.94
N ASP A 481 2.41 16.50 30.62
CA ASP A 481 3.01 15.65 31.63
C ASP A 481 4.42 16.09 32.04
N ARG A 482 5.23 16.63 31.11
CA ARG A 482 6.64 16.96 31.35
C ARG A 482 6.97 18.44 31.39
N TYR A 483 6.12 19.29 30.80
CA TYR A 483 6.39 20.71 30.61
C TYR A 483 5.19 21.59 30.98
N PRO A 484 4.53 21.34 32.13
CA PRO A 484 3.34 22.08 32.52
C PRO A 484 3.68 23.58 32.72
N GLY A 485 2.88 24.45 32.09
CA GLY A 485 3.03 25.92 32.22
C GLY A 485 4.21 26.54 31.46
N GLU A 486 5.02 25.74 30.74
CA GLU A 486 6.09 26.30 29.94
C GLU A 486 5.56 26.97 28.66
N ARG A 487 6.16 28.08 28.25
CA ARG A 487 5.82 28.73 26.99
C ARG A 487 6.27 27.91 25.81
N VAL A 488 5.33 27.59 24.91
CA VAL A 488 5.55 26.74 23.75
C VAL A 488 5.55 27.55 22.46
N TRP A 489 6.59 27.38 21.67
CA TRP A 489 6.70 27.85 20.29
C TRP A 489 6.61 26.65 19.38
N LEU A 490 5.67 26.65 18.43
CA LEU A 490 5.38 25.46 17.63
C LEU A 490 5.52 25.75 16.14
N VAL A 491 6.29 24.90 15.46
CA VAL A 491 6.31 24.79 14.00
C VAL A 491 5.89 23.37 13.65
N TYR A 492 4.60 23.21 13.35
CA TYR A 492 3.99 21.93 13.07
C TYR A 492 3.63 21.77 11.59
N LYS A 493 4.01 20.62 11.00
CA LYS A 493 3.62 20.22 9.65
C LYS A 493 2.58 19.11 9.74
N GLY A 494 1.33 19.47 9.65
CA GLY A 494 0.22 18.50 9.73
C GLY A 494 -1.12 19.20 9.51
N SER A 495 -2.18 18.42 9.44
CA SER A 495 -3.56 18.87 9.28
C SER A 495 -4.31 19.01 10.61
N GLY A 496 -3.73 18.52 11.71
CA GLY A 496 -4.30 18.64 13.05
C GLY A 496 -4.32 20.09 13.54
N VAL A 497 -5.27 20.43 14.42
CA VAL A 497 -5.43 21.75 15.04
C VAL A 497 -4.85 21.70 16.46
N PRO A 498 -3.68 22.34 16.73
CA PRO A 498 -3.01 22.25 18.04
C PRO A 498 -3.91 22.65 19.22
N SER A 499 -4.67 23.74 19.10
CA SER A 499 -5.56 24.22 20.16
C SER A 499 -6.69 23.22 20.52
N PHE A 500 -7.15 22.43 19.55
CA PHE A 500 -8.13 21.35 19.81
C PHE A 500 -7.58 20.29 20.77
N TYR A 501 -6.28 20.02 20.70
CA TYR A 501 -5.59 19.07 21.58
C TYR A 501 -5.07 19.72 22.87
N GLY A 502 -5.44 20.98 23.16
CA GLY A 502 -5.01 21.70 24.34
C GLY A 502 -3.57 22.22 24.27
N ILE A 503 -2.99 22.34 23.05
CA ILE A 503 -1.67 22.92 22.86
C ILE A 503 -1.82 24.42 22.59
N GLU A 504 -1.49 25.24 23.61
CA GLU A 504 -1.39 26.69 23.49
C GLU A 504 0.03 27.05 23.04
N ALA A 505 0.19 27.40 21.76
CA ALA A 505 1.48 27.67 21.18
C ALA A 505 1.44 28.87 20.24
N SER A 506 2.58 29.57 20.13
CA SER A 506 2.79 30.66 19.19
C SER A 506 3.74 30.23 18.05
N ASP A 507 3.60 30.85 16.88
CA ASP A 507 4.52 30.61 15.76
C ASP A 507 5.80 31.44 15.97
N PRO A 508 6.98 30.80 16.17
CA PRO A 508 8.23 31.52 16.44
C PRO A 508 8.75 32.30 15.23
N ARG A 509 8.22 32.03 14.04
CA ARG A 509 8.60 32.72 12.81
C ARG A 509 8.01 34.14 12.70
N ARG A 510 7.03 34.47 13.55
CA ARG A 510 6.31 35.74 13.55
C ARG A 510 6.91 36.78 14.50
N VAL A 511 7.89 36.38 15.32
CA VAL A 511 8.51 37.26 16.33
C VAL A 511 10.03 37.29 16.16
N PRO A 512 10.73 38.35 16.71
CA PRO A 512 12.19 38.37 16.73
C PRO A 512 12.79 37.15 17.41
N VAL A 513 13.96 36.71 16.93
CA VAL A 513 14.65 35.49 17.43
C VAL A 513 14.95 35.58 18.93
N GLN A 514 15.22 36.78 19.45
CA GLN A 514 15.55 37.05 20.85
C GLN A 514 14.35 36.87 21.80
N GLU A 515 13.14 37.01 21.28
CA GLU A 515 11.91 36.84 22.05
C GLU A 515 11.49 35.36 22.20
N VAL A 516 12.03 34.47 21.33
CA VAL A 516 11.73 33.03 21.39
C VAL A 516 12.53 32.43 22.53
N ARG A 517 11.90 32.26 23.69
CA ARG A 517 12.48 31.62 24.89
C ARG A 517 11.53 30.57 25.42
N GLY A 518 12.07 29.52 26.05
CA GLY A 518 11.30 28.37 26.57
C GLY A 518 11.39 27.16 25.64
N LEU A 519 10.27 26.53 25.32
CA LEU A 519 10.23 25.35 24.46
C LEU A 519 9.99 25.74 23.00
N LEU A 520 10.91 25.34 22.13
CA LEU A 520 10.74 25.37 20.69
C LEU A 520 10.45 23.95 20.21
N VAL A 521 9.25 23.71 19.72
CA VAL A 521 8.76 22.40 19.25
C VAL A 521 8.66 22.43 17.72
N VAL A 522 9.36 21.53 17.06
CA VAL A 522 9.44 21.53 15.60
C VAL A 522 9.19 20.14 15.06
N SER A 523 8.24 20.01 14.16
CA SER A 523 8.05 18.82 13.32
C SER A 523 9.31 18.48 12.56
N ASP A 524 9.73 17.22 12.53
CA ASP A 524 11.00 16.82 11.90
C ASP A 524 10.99 17.07 10.38
N SER A 525 9.84 16.98 9.71
CA SER A 525 9.71 17.40 8.30
C SER A 525 9.85 18.91 8.10
N ALA A 526 9.46 19.72 9.07
CA ALA A 526 9.69 21.17 9.03
C ALA A 526 11.15 21.49 9.36
N ALA A 527 11.75 20.78 10.30
CA ALA A 527 13.17 20.91 10.65
C ALA A 527 14.08 20.56 9.47
N ALA A 528 13.77 19.47 8.73
CA ALA A 528 14.53 19.08 7.53
C ALA A 528 14.54 20.16 6.43
N LYS A 529 13.50 21.00 6.37
CA LYS A 529 13.36 22.11 5.41
C LYS A 529 13.63 23.48 6.04
N ALA A 530 14.19 23.52 7.25
CA ALA A 530 14.43 24.76 7.95
C ALA A 530 15.41 25.67 7.19
N SER A 531 15.02 26.92 7.03
CA SER A 531 15.83 27.95 6.41
C SER A 531 15.64 29.30 7.13
N GLY A 532 16.53 30.23 6.91
CA GLY A 532 16.43 31.57 7.50
C GLY A 532 16.23 31.51 9.03
N ARG A 533 15.20 32.19 9.52
CA ARG A 533 14.90 32.32 10.95
C ARG A 533 14.67 30.96 11.66
N LEU A 534 14.01 30.02 11.04
CA LEU A 534 13.79 28.72 11.67
C LEU A 534 15.10 27.95 11.83
N ALA A 535 15.98 27.98 10.84
CA ALA A 535 17.30 27.36 10.95
C ALA A 535 18.15 27.98 12.05
N GLU A 536 18.11 29.32 12.18
CA GLU A 536 18.80 30.06 13.27
C GLU A 536 18.24 29.68 14.64
N LEU A 537 16.92 29.60 14.79
CA LEU A 537 16.26 29.16 16.02
C LEU A 537 16.67 27.76 16.43
N ILE A 538 16.63 26.79 15.49
CA ILE A 538 17.04 25.41 15.75
C ILE A 538 18.53 25.34 16.10
N GLY A 539 19.39 26.01 15.33
CA GLY A 539 20.85 26.04 15.55
C GLY A 539 21.28 26.67 16.89
N GLY A 540 20.50 27.63 17.40
CA GLY A 540 20.71 28.29 18.70
C GLY A 540 19.97 27.58 19.86
N SER A 541 19.43 26.40 19.68
CA SER A 541 18.64 25.65 20.66
C SER A 541 19.24 24.27 20.93
N ARG A 542 18.97 23.72 22.13
CA ARG A 542 19.42 22.35 22.49
C ARG A 542 18.23 21.39 22.40
N PRO A 543 18.32 20.25 21.68
CA PRO A 543 17.28 19.22 21.72
C PRO A 543 17.22 18.60 23.12
N VAL A 544 16.01 18.50 23.68
CA VAL A 544 15.76 18.01 25.06
C VAL A 544 14.79 16.83 25.10
N ASP A 545 13.96 16.66 24.07
CA ASP A 545 13.00 15.55 24.00
C ASP A 545 12.64 15.22 22.54
N ASP A 546 12.08 14.02 22.34
CA ASP A 546 11.62 13.48 21.08
C ASP A 546 10.22 12.88 21.26
N VAL A 547 9.27 13.27 20.42
CA VAL A 547 7.89 12.81 20.49
C VAL A 547 7.55 12.02 19.24
N GLY A 548 7.34 10.71 19.40
CA GLY A 548 6.92 9.83 18.32
C GLY A 548 7.96 9.63 17.21
N HIS A 549 9.20 10.06 17.40
CA HIS A 549 10.25 10.13 16.39
C HIS A 549 9.87 10.94 15.15
N SER A 550 8.99 11.94 15.36
CA SER A 550 8.47 12.83 14.31
C SER A 550 8.47 14.32 14.71
N ILE A 551 8.59 14.60 16.00
CA ILE A 551 8.60 15.97 16.54
C ILE A 551 9.73 16.09 17.54
N THR A 552 10.63 17.06 17.33
CA THR A 552 11.74 17.35 18.26
C THR A 552 11.39 18.56 19.13
N VAL A 553 11.60 18.41 20.45
CA VAL A 553 11.46 19.49 21.43
C VAL A 553 12.85 20.04 21.74
N TYR A 554 13.01 21.34 21.56
CA TYR A 554 14.25 22.06 21.87
C TYR A 554 14.02 23.00 23.04
N ARG A 555 15.08 23.26 23.80
CA ARG A 555 15.12 24.31 24.82
C ARG A 555 15.99 25.48 24.34
N ARG A 556 15.43 26.66 24.47
CA ARG A 556 16.07 27.92 24.07
C ARG A 556 16.18 28.88 25.25
#